data_fa487bba5b26e85e81d5bf6c1a07250b
#
_entry.id   fa487bba5b26e85e81d5bf6c1a07250b
#
_cell.length_a   1.000
_cell.length_b   1.000
_cell.length_c   1.000
_cell.angle_alpha   90.00
_cell.angle_beta   90.00
_cell.angle_gamma   90.00
#
_symmetry.space_group_name_H-M   'P 1'
#
loop_
_entity.id
_entity.type
_entity.pdbx_description
1 polymer ?
#
loop_
_entity_poly.entity_id
_entity_poly.type
_entity_poly.pdbx_seq_one_letter_code
_entity_poly.pdbx_strand_id
1 'polypeptide(L)'
;MFSHRYVSLLGLLVLTPLTVSAADGNRLTYLDESDPYYVSRRSPRLITPQWVGEDGVEAVVVLAIDDMREPAKYEKFLRPILQRLKRIDGRAPVSIMTNQIDPKDAQLQAWLKEGLSLETHTIDHPCPFFKGGDFAKAQSTYERCVDLMNTVPNSRPVAFRMPCCDSLNTPSPRHYAEIFNRTTAKGNFLTIDSSVFNLLTPNDPELPRELVVDADGQDRFRKYLPTDRTFVNTIENYPYPYVLGGLCWEFPCVMPSDWVAQHRQQSNNPVTVSDWKAALDATVIKRGVFCLVFHPHGWIRNEQVVDLIEHAATKHGKKVKFLTFHEAQE
;
A
#
# COMPACT_ATOMS: atom_id res chain seq x y z
N MET A 1 -32.89 1.97 -78.25
CA MET A 1 -33.01 0.96 -77.21
C MET A 1 -31.58 0.68 -76.74
N PHE A 2 -31.10 1.41 -75.69
CA PHE A 2 -29.79 1.17 -75.12
C PHE A 2 -29.97 0.73 -73.62
N SER A 3 -29.53 -0.50 -73.35
CA SER A 3 -29.56 -1.13 -72.04
C SER A 3 -28.29 -0.79 -71.29
N HIS A 4 -28.39 -0.06 -70.18
CA HIS A 4 -27.28 0.23 -69.25
C HIS A 4 -27.26 -0.89 -68.19
N ARG A 5 -26.18 -1.68 -68.17
CA ARG A 5 -25.86 -2.60 -67.10
C ARG A 5 -25.04 -1.87 -66.03
N TYR A 6 -25.59 -1.77 -64.82
CA TYR A 6 -24.85 -1.31 -63.64
C TYR A 6 -24.10 -2.51 -63.06
N VAL A 7 -22.79 -2.41 -62.98
CA VAL A 7 -21.93 -3.33 -62.25
C VAL A 7 -21.73 -2.71 -60.85
N SER A 8 -22.32 -3.34 -59.83
CA SER A 8 -22.08 -2.97 -58.44
C SER A 8 -20.82 -3.65 -57.97
N LEU A 9 -19.76 -2.86 -57.71
CA LEU A 9 -18.57 -3.32 -57.01
C LEU A 9 -18.84 -3.30 -55.50
N LEU A 10 -19.01 -4.48 -54.88
CA LEU A 10 -19.04 -4.64 -53.43
C LEU A 10 -17.60 -4.66 -52.96
N GLY A 11 -17.13 -3.54 -52.38
CA GLY A 11 -15.86 -3.48 -51.68
C GLY A 11 -15.95 -4.19 -50.34
N LEU A 12 -15.28 -5.33 -50.21
CA LEU A 12 -15.11 -6.04 -48.94
C LEU A 12 -14.12 -5.26 -48.07
N LEU A 13 -14.61 -4.51 -47.08
CA LEU A 13 -13.75 -3.90 -46.05
C LEU A 13 -13.28 -5.01 -45.12
N VAL A 14 -12.06 -5.47 -45.30
CA VAL A 14 -11.39 -6.38 -44.36
C VAL A 14 -10.95 -5.53 -43.20
N LEU A 15 -11.72 -5.52 -42.11
CA LEU A 15 -11.30 -5.02 -40.81
C LEU A 15 -10.24 -5.99 -40.25
N THR A 16 -8.97 -5.66 -40.45
CA THR A 16 -7.90 -6.29 -39.69
C THR A 16 -8.03 -5.88 -38.24
N PRO A 17 -8.16 -6.81 -37.29
CA PRO A 17 -8.10 -6.45 -35.89
C PRO A 17 -6.72 -5.84 -35.64
N LEU A 18 -6.67 -4.59 -35.18
CA LEU A 18 -5.49 -4.00 -34.57
C LEU A 18 -5.18 -4.84 -33.33
N THR A 19 -4.30 -5.82 -33.48
CA THR A 19 -3.67 -6.47 -32.34
C THR A 19 -2.82 -5.41 -31.67
N VAL A 20 -3.36 -4.79 -30.63
CA VAL A 20 -2.57 -4.00 -29.69
C VAL A 20 -1.53 -4.95 -29.14
N SER A 21 -0.28 -4.73 -29.52
CA SER A 21 0.84 -5.49 -29.02
C SER A 21 0.90 -5.30 -27.50
N ALA A 22 0.71 -6.39 -26.77
CA ALA A 22 0.88 -6.43 -25.31
C ALA A 22 2.33 -6.15 -24.87
N ALA A 23 3.22 -5.80 -25.80
CA ALA A 23 4.65 -5.60 -25.57
C ALA A 23 4.98 -4.33 -24.75
N ASP A 24 4.06 -3.39 -24.58
CA ASP A 24 4.32 -2.14 -23.88
C ASP A 24 3.82 -2.13 -22.42
N GLY A 25 3.44 -3.26 -21.86
CA GLY A 25 3.17 -3.41 -20.44
C GLY A 25 2.00 -2.57 -19.90
N ASN A 26 0.98 -2.31 -20.70
CA ASN A 26 -0.25 -1.72 -20.20
C ASN A 26 -1.02 -2.73 -19.33
N ARG A 27 -1.09 -2.50 -18.03
CA ARG A 27 -1.73 -3.38 -17.04
C ARG A 27 -3.19 -3.04 -16.75
N LEU A 28 -3.76 -2.05 -17.42
CA LEU A 28 -5.15 -1.64 -17.20
C LEU A 28 -6.14 -2.78 -17.36
N THR A 29 -6.00 -3.53 -18.44
CA THR A 29 -6.84 -4.70 -18.69
C THR A 29 -6.72 -5.79 -17.65
N TYR A 30 -5.51 -6.01 -17.13
CA TYR A 30 -5.27 -7.00 -16.08
C TYR A 30 -6.05 -6.66 -14.79
N LEU A 31 -6.05 -5.40 -14.38
CA LEU A 31 -6.75 -4.97 -13.17
C LEU A 31 -8.26 -4.89 -13.38
N ASP A 32 -8.71 -4.44 -14.54
CA ASP A 32 -10.14 -4.39 -14.88
C ASP A 32 -10.81 -5.77 -14.85
N GLU A 33 -10.08 -6.81 -15.25
CA GLU A 33 -10.57 -8.20 -15.22
C GLU A 33 -10.59 -8.79 -13.80
N SER A 34 -9.70 -8.34 -12.94
CA SER A 34 -9.51 -8.90 -11.60
C SER A 34 -10.19 -8.10 -10.49
N ASP A 35 -10.64 -6.87 -10.75
CA ASP A 35 -11.21 -5.99 -9.75
C ASP A 35 -12.72 -6.24 -9.53
N PRO A 36 -13.12 -6.89 -8.42
CA PRO A 36 -14.52 -7.11 -8.10
C PRO A 36 -15.26 -5.82 -7.69
N TYR A 37 -14.53 -4.72 -7.47
CA TYR A 37 -15.05 -3.45 -7.01
C TYR A 37 -15.01 -2.35 -8.07
N TYR A 38 -14.59 -2.69 -9.29
CA TYR A 38 -14.53 -1.74 -10.38
C TYR A 38 -15.91 -1.20 -10.71
N VAL A 39 -16.07 0.07 -10.42
CA VAL A 39 -17.29 0.80 -10.73
C VAL A 39 -17.04 1.55 -12.04
N SER A 40 -17.56 1.07 -13.13
CA SER A 40 -17.41 1.72 -14.43
C SER A 40 -17.81 3.20 -14.37
N ARG A 41 -17.39 4.00 -15.34
CA ARG A 41 -17.78 5.42 -15.45
C ARG A 41 -19.29 5.69 -15.40
N ARG A 42 -20.09 4.65 -15.60
CA ARG A 42 -21.57 4.71 -15.53
C ARG A 42 -22.11 4.59 -14.11
N SER A 43 -21.28 4.17 -13.16
CA SER A 43 -21.66 4.00 -11.75
C SER A 43 -20.62 4.66 -10.86
N PRO A 44 -20.65 5.99 -10.70
CA PRO A 44 -19.60 6.75 -10.02
C PRO A 44 -19.62 6.62 -8.48
N ARG A 45 -20.38 5.71 -7.91
CA ARG A 45 -20.37 5.48 -6.47
C ARG A 45 -19.27 4.48 -6.12
N LEU A 46 -18.40 4.86 -5.19
CA LEU A 46 -17.53 3.89 -4.52
C LEU A 46 -18.43 2.89 -3.80
N ILE A 47 -18.31 1.63 -4.17
CA ILE A 47 -18.97 0.53 -3.49
C ILE A 47 -18.04 0.12 -2.35
N THR A 48 -18.54 0.09 -1.12
CA THR A 48 -17.78 -0.50 -0.02
C THR A 48 -17.49 -1.96 -0.37
N PRO A 49 -16.22 -2.38 -0.42
CA PRO A 49 -15.87 -3.74 -0.74
C PRO A 49 -16.57 -4.72 0.18
N GLN A 50 -17.13 -5.79 -0.36
CA GLN A 50 -17.51 -6.92 0.44
C GLN A 50 -16.22 -7.67 0.82
N TRP A 51 -16.13 -8.11 2.07
CA TRP A 51 -15.00 -8.92 2.49
C TRP A 51 -15.00 -10.26 1.71
N VAL A 52 -13.90 -10.55 1.03
CA VAL A 52 -13.72 -11.74 0.18
C VAL A 52 -12.71 -12.68 0.82
N GLY A 53 -12.63 -12.73 2.11
CA GLY A 53 -11.61 -13.49 2.80
C GLY A 53 -12.16 -14.66 3.58
N GLU A 54 -11.43 -15.01 4.62
CA GLU A 54 -11.68 -16.13 5.50
C GLU A 54 -12.86 -15.83 6.43
N ASP A 55 -13.76 -16.79 6.59
CA ASP A 55 -14.92 -16.68 7.49
C ASP A 55 -14.49 -16.32 8.92
N GLY A 56 -15.16 -15.32 9.49
CA GLY A 56 -14.90 -14.82 10.84
C GLY A 56 -13.76 -13.82 10.97
N VAL A 57 -13.02 -13.53 9.88
CA VAL A 57 -12.07 -12.42 9.83
C VAL A 57 -12.81 -11.12 9.46
N GLU A 58 -12.66 -10.10 10.29
CA GLU A 58 -13.31 -8.80 10.11
C GLU A 58 -12.32 -7.71 9.65
N ALA A 59 -11.03 -7.87 9.92
CA ALA A 59 -10.02 -6.93 9.46
C ALA A 59 -8.68 -7.60 9.19
N VAL A 60 -7.91 -7.01 8.27
CA VAL A 60 -6.54 -7.38 7.98
C VAL A 60 -5.59 -6.32 8.53
N VAL A 61 -4.48 -6.75 9.12
CA VAL A 61 -3.38 -5.88 9.53
C VAL A 61 -2.17 -6.16 8.66
N VAL A 62 -1.71 -5.15 7.93
CA VAL A 62 -0.45 -5.15 7.20
C VAL A 62 0.55 -4.30 7.97
N LEU A 63 1.57 -4.94 8.52
CA LEU A 63 2.69 -4.24 9.15
C LEU A 63 3.75 -3.98 8.10
N ALA A 64 3.97 -2.72 7.74
CA ALA A 64 4.92 -2.34 6.69
C ALA A 64 6.01 -1.44 7.26
N ILE A 65 7.26 -1.93 7.27
CA ILE A 65 8.43 -1.19 7.75
C ILE A 65 9.21 -0.62 6.58
N ASP A 66 9.47 0.68 6.59
CA ASP A 66 10.05 1.41 5.47
C ASP A 66 11.57 1.60 5.60
N ASP A 67 12.22 2.06 4.51
CA ASP A 67 13.63 2.47 4.42
C ASP A 67 14.67 1.36 4.53
N MET A 68 14.35 0.11 4.28
CA MET A 68 15.29 -0.98 4.50
C MET A 68 16.48 -0.95 3.53
N ARG A 69 17.68 -0.81 4.12
CA ARG A 69 18.99 -0.85 3.43
C ARG A 69 20.00 -1.71 4.18
N GLU A 70 19.83 -1.84 5.48
CA GLU A 70 20.78 -2.50 6.39
C GLU A 70 20.08 -3.65 7.12
N PRO A 71 20.07 -4.88 6.56
CA PRO A 71 19.36 -6.01 7.15
C PRO A 71 19.63 -6.24 8.64
N ALA A 72 20.89 -6.07 9.10
CA ALA A 72 21.24 -6.28 10.51
C ALA A 72 20.53 -5.29 11.48
N LYS A 73 20.39 -4.02 11.08
CA LYS A 73 19.66 -3.02 11.86
C LYS A 73 18.18 -3.38 11.95
N TYR A 74 17.60 -3.78 10.83
CA TYR A 74 16.19 -4.17 10.75
C TYR A 74 15.93 -5.47 11.51
N GLU A 75 16.81 -6.45 11.42
CA GLU A 75 16.70 -7.68 12.19
C GLU A 75 16.64 -7.41 13.69
N LYS A 76 17.54 -6.58 14.20
CA LYS A 76 17.56 -6.20 15.62
C LYS A 76 16.25 -5.56 16.07
N PHE A 77 15.69 -4.66 15.26
CA PHE A 77 14.43 -3.98 15.57
C PHE A 77 13.23 -4.92 15.43
N LEU A 78 13.18 -5.70 14.36
CA LEU A 78 12.04 -6.56 14.04
C LEU A 78 11.94 -7.81 14.91
N ARG A 79 13.05 -8.34 15.44
CA ARG A 79 13.07 -9.65 16.10
C ARG A 79 12.00 -9.83 17.18
N PRO A 80 11.76 -8.89 18.11
CA PRO A 80 10.67 -9.02 19.09
C PRO A 80 9.27 -9.04 18.44
N ILE A 81 9.07 -8.26 17.38
CA ILE A 81 7.82 -8.21 16.61
C ILE A 81 7.57 -9.56 15.93
N LEU A 82 8.57 -10.09 15.22
CA LEU A 82 8.49 -11.37 14.53
C LEU A 82 8.21 -12.53 15.49
N GLN A 83 8.88 -12.53 16.66
CA GLN A 83 8.63 -13.52 17.70
C GLN A 83 7.21 -13.46 18.23
N ARG A 84 6.65 -12.25 18.36
CA ARG A 84 5.26 -12.12 18.81
C ARG A 84 4.26 -12.59 17.78
N LEU A 85 4.43 -12.23 16.51
CA LEU A 85 3.59 -12.70 15.40
C LEU A 85 3.62 -14.23 15.28
N LYS A 86 4.80 -14.85 15.37
CA LYS A 86 4.93 -16.32 15.35
C LYS A 86 4.14 -17.03 16.45
N ARG A 87 3.98 -16.41 17.61
CA ARG A 87 3.15 -16.99 18.70
C ARG A 87 1.66 -16.93 18.39
N ILE A 88 1.23 -16.09 17.44
CA ILE A 88 -0.17 -16.00 17.03
C ILE A 88 -0.50 -17.04 15.97
N ASP A 89 0.30 -17.13 14.90
CA ASP A 89 -0.04 -17.88 13.70
C ASP A 89 1.15 -18.70 13.12
N GLY A 90 2.16 -18.98 13.93
CA GLY A 90 3.32 -19.78 13.53
C GLY A 90 4.28 -19.11 12.54
N ARG A 91 3.94 -17.95 12.01
CA ARG A 91 4.69 -17.17 11.03
C ARG A 91 4.71 -15.67 11.38
N ALA A 92 5.50 -14.89 10.68
CA ALA A 92 5.70 -13.48 10.98
C ALA A 92 5.47 -12.59 9.72
N PRO A 93 4.20 -12.34 9.34
CA PRO A 93 3.88 -11.55 8.16
C PRO A 93 4.16 -10.07 8.41
N VAL A 94 5.30 -9.61 7.92
CA VAL A 94 5.72 -8.20 7.87
C VAL A 94 6.17 -7.90 6.46
N SER A 95 5.70 -6.82 5.88
CA SER A 95 6.17 -6.32 4.58
C SER A 95 7.31 -5.34 4.79
N ILE A 96 8.45 -5.58 4.17
CA ILE A 96 9.63 -4.71 4.26
C ILE A 96 9.71 -3.87 2.99
N MET A 97 9.48 -2.57 3.12
CA MET A 97 9.62 -1.61 2.02
C MET A 97 11.10 -1.29 1.85
N THR A 98 11.68 -1.82 0.78
CA THR A 98 13.12 -1.96 0.60
C THR A 98 13.66 -0.95 -0.40
N ASN A 99 14.80 -0.35 -0.08
CA ASN A 99 15.57 0.50 -0.97
C ASN A 99 16.68 -0.29 -1.68
N GLN A 100 17.93 0.03 -1.37
CA GLN A 100 19.09 -0.63 -1.93
C GLN A 100 19.59 -1.72 -0.98
N ILE A 101 19.79 -2.94 -1.50
CA ILE A 101 20.27 -4.10 -0.73
C ILE A 101 21.25 -4.94 -1.57
N ASP A 102 21.98 -5.83 -0.91
CA ASP A 102 22.61 -6.97 -1.55
C ASP A 102 21.58 -8.12 -1.65
N PRO A 103 21.14 -8.52 -2.85
CA PRO A 103 20.14 -9.58 -3.01
C PRO A 103 20.62 -10.96 -2.54
N LYS A 104 21.90 -11.12 -2.25
CA LYS A 104 22.52 -12.37 -1.74
C LYS A 104 22.62 -12.40 -0.22
N ASP A 105 22.23 -11.32 0.47
CA ASP A 105 22.28 -11.30 1.94
C ASP A 105 21.42 -12.43 2.52
N ALA A 106 22.04 -13.25 3.37
CA ALA A 106 21.40 -14.42 3.95
C ALA A 106 20.22 -14.07 4.87
N GLN A 107 20.21 -12.86 5.46
CA GLN A 107 19.12 -12.39 6.30
C GLN A 107 17.83 -12.24 5.51
N LEU A 108 17.89 -11.86 4.24
CA LEU A 108 16.69 -11.76 3.39
C LEU A 108 16.01 -13.13 3.24
N GLN A 109 16.80 -14.18 3.01
CA GLN A 109 16.28 -15.55 2.90
C GLN A 109 15.73 -16.08 4.24
N ALA A 110 16.34 -15.69 5.35
CA ALA A 110 15.84 -16.02 6.69
C ALA A 110 14.44 -15.39 6.90
N TRP A 111 14.27 -14.11 6.58
CA TRP A 111 12.99 -13.39 6.68
C TRP A 111 11.90 -13.99 5.80
N LEU A 112 12.21 -14.26 4.52
CA LEU A 112 11.25 -14.88 3.60
C LEU A 112 10.74 -16.24 4.11
N LYS A 113 11.63 -17.06 4.70
CA LYS A 113 11.24 -18.33 5.34
C LYS A 113 10.38 -18.14 6.59
N GLU A 114 10.49 -17.01 7.27
CA GLU A 114 9.69 -16.66 8.45
C GLU A 114 8.31 -16.11 8.08
N GLY A 115 8.05 -15.83 6.80
CA GLY A 115 6.78 -15.32 6.29
C GLY A 115 6.74 -13.82 6.05
N LEU A 116 7.92 -13.14 6.03
CA LEU A 116 7.99 -11.74 5.62
C LEU A 116 7.95 -11.63 4.09
N SER A 117 7.60 -10.45 3.58
CA SER A 117 7.76 -10.09 2.17
C SER A 117 8.73 -8.92 1.99
N LEU A 118 9.38 -8.86 0.82
CA LEU A 118 10.26 -7.77 0.44
C LEU A 118 9.59 -6.99 -0.68
N GLU A 119 9.27 -5.75 -0.41
CA GLU A 119 8.54 -4.85 -1.27
C GLU A 119 9.45 -3.68 -1.71
N THR A 120 8.94 -2.73 -2.48
CA THR A 120 9.76 -1.68 -3.10
C THR A 120 9.52 -0.30 -2.49
N HIS A 121 10.61 0.46 -2.28
CA HIS A 121 10.58 1.82 -1.73
C HIS A 121 11.55 2.77 -2.47
N THR A 122 11.81 2.51 -3.75
CA THR A 122 12.83 3.15 -4.60
C THR A 122 14.29 2.86 -4.17
N ILE A 123 15.22 2.95 -5.10
CA ILE A 123 16.65 2.74 -4.76
C ILE A 123 17.23 3.90 -3.96
N ASP A 124 16.96 5.14 -4.42
CA ASP A 124 17.67 6.34 -3.96
C ASP A 124 16.89 7.12 -2.90
N HIS A 125 15.64 6.75 -2.63
CA HIS A 125 14.75 7.41 -1.68
C HIS A 125 14.63 8.93 -1.91
N PRO A 126 14.25 9.39 -3.12
CA PRO A 126 14.07 10.82 -3.38
C PRO A 126 12.89 11.36 -2.58
N CYS A 127 13.13 12.43 -1.82
CA CYS A 127 12.12 13.08 -0.99
C CYS A 127 12.09 14.59 -1.31
N PRO A 128 11.04 15.09 -1.96
CA PRO A 128 9.91 14.38 -2.57
C PRO A 128 10.30 13.52 -3.78
N PHE A 129 9.44 12.56 -4.13
CA PHE A 129 9.71 11.60 -5.21
C PHE A 129 10.03 12.26 -6.55
N PHE A 130 9.30 13.32 -6.93
CA PHE A 130 9.56 14.12 -8.11
C PHE A 130 10.41 15.36 -7.83
N LYS A 131 11.43 15.24 -6.98
CA LYS A 131 12.31 16.36 -6.63
C LYS A 131 12.87 17.07 -7.86
N GLY A 132 12.63 18.38 -7.94
CA GLY A 132 13.06 19.21 -9.07
C GLY A 132 12.28 18.96 -10.37
N GLY A 133 11.17 18.21 -10.34
CA GLY A 133 10.38 17.87 -11.53
C GLY A 133 11.05 16.83 -12.45
N ASP A 134 12.10 16.15 -11.96
CA ASP A 134 12.85 15.15 -12.73
C ASP A 134 12.11 13.82 -12.78
N PHE A 135 11.22 13.72 -13.75
CA PHE A 135 10.40 12.53 -13.97
C PHE A 135 11.23 11.31 -14.39
N ALA A 136 12.25 11.51 -15.23
CA ALA A 136 13.11 10.41 -15.68
C ALA A 136 13.90 9.79 -14.51
N LYS A 137 14.37 10.63 -13.58
CA LYS A 137 15.03 10.15 -12.37
C LYS A 137 14.08 9.38 -11.46
N ALA A 138 12.85 9.88 -11.29
CA ALA A 138 11.81 9.20 -10.52
C ALA A 138 11.49 7.82 -11.12
N GLN A 139 11.31 7.74 -12.43
CA GLN A 139 11.10 6.48 -13.15
C GLN A 139 12.29 5.54 -12.96
N SER A 140 13.51 6.01 -13.17
CA SER A 140 14.73 5.20 -13.04
C SER A 140 14.90 4.62 -11.63
N THR A 141 14.68 5.40 -10.58
CA THR A 141 14.85 4.90 -9.20
C THR A 141 13.76 3.89 -8.83
N TYR A 142 12.55 4.04 -9.35
CA TYR A 142 11.46 3.07 -9.20
C TYR A 142 11.79 1.76 -9.92
N GLU A 143 12.05 1.81 -11.24
CA GLU A 143 12.29 0.62 -12.06
C GLU A 143 13.49 -0.20 -11.56
N ARG A 144 14.59 0.46 -11.19
CA ARG A 144 15.77 -0.21 -10.62
C ARG A 144 15.44 -0.93 -9.31
N CYS A 145 14.57 -0.36 -8.48
CA CYS A 145 14.16 -1.00 -7.24
C CYS A 145 13.30 -2.24 -7.52
N VAL A 146 12.30 -2.12 -8.40
CA VAL A 146 11.47 -3.25 -8.82
C VAL A 146 12.32 -4.38 -9.36
N ASP A 147 13.26 -4.06 -10.25
CA ASP A 147 14.16 -5.05 -10.83
C ASP A 147 15.10 -5.68 -9.80
N LEU A 148 15.62 -4.90 -8.85
CA LEU A 148 16.48 -5.41 -7.79
C LEU A 148 15.73 -6.40 -6.90
N MET A 149 14.52 -6.07 -6.45
CA MET A 149 13.70 -6.95 -5.59
C MET A 149 13.36 -8.27 -6.28
N ASN A 150 13.14 -8.26 -7.59
CA ASN A 150 12.91 -9.47 -8.37
C ASN A 150 14.18 -10.33 -8.58
N THR A 151 15.37 -9.84 -8.23
CA THR A 151 16.60 -10.67 -8.23
C THR A 151 16.82 -11.43 -6.93
N VAL A 152 16.10 -11.09 -5.86
CA VAL A 152 16.21 -11.79 -4.59
C VAL A 152 15.51 -13.16 -4.71
N PRO A 153 16.24 -14.28 -4.51
CA PRO A 153 15.63 -15.60 -4.64
C PRO A 153 14.40 -15.75 -3.73
N ASN A 154 13.32 -16.34 -4.24
CA ASN A 154 12.05 -16.56 -3.54
C ASN A 154 11.30 -15.26 -3.15
N SER A 155 11.77 -14.08 -3.53
CA SER A 155 11.02 -12.84 -3.38
C SER A 155 10.03 -12.68 -4.53
N ARG A 156 8.85 -12.15 -4.20
CA ARG A 156 7.80 -11.79 -5.16
C ARG A 156 7.22 -10.44 -4.74
N PRO A 157 7.91 -9.34 -5.05
CA PRO A 157 7.42 -8.02 -4.68
C PRO A 157 6.13 -7.72 -5.44
N VAL A 158 5.14 -7.21 -4.74
CA VAL A 158 3.84 -6.79 -5.32
C VAL A 158 3.55 -5.33 -5.01
N ALA A 159 4.18 -4.76 -3.98
CA ALA A 159 3.84 -3.46 -3.46
C ALA A 159 4.97 -2.42 -3.62
N PHE A 160 4.52 -1.20 -3.79
CA PHE A 160 5.33 0.02 -3.77
C PHE A 160 4.81 0.97 -2.70
N ARG A 161 5.72 1.67 -2.04
CA ARG A 161 5.40 2.86 -1.26
C ARG A 161 6.29 4.01 -1.70
N MET A 162 5.67 5.17 -1.93
CA MET A 162 6.38 6.37 -2.32
C MET A 162 7.17 6.91 -1.12
N PRO A 163 8.47 7.21 -1.27
CA PRO A 163 9.24 7.86 -0.20
C PRO A 163 8.58 9.14 0.30
N CYS A 164 8.55 9.34 1.61
CA CYS A 164 7.97 10.53 2.26
C CYS A 164 6.49 10.78 1.91
N CYS A 165 5.71 9.72 1.66
CA CYS A 165 4.29 9.84 1.30
C CYS A 165 3.44 10.48 2.41
N ASP A 166 3.91 10.43 3.66
CA ASP A 166 3.25 10.98 4.84
C ASP A 166 3.52 12.48 5.10
N SER A 167 4.38 13.12 4.31
CA SER A 167 4.80 14.49 4.59
C SER A 167 4.95 15.41 3.39
N LEU A 168 5.52 14.94 2.30
CA LEU A 168 5.98 15.78 1.20
C LEU A 168 5.54 15.34 -0.18
N ASN A 169 5.04 14.11 -0.31
CA ASN A 169 4.71 13.54 -1.61
C ASN A 169 3.21 13.28 -1.75
N THR A 170 2.73 13.69 -2.90
CA THR A 170 1.39 13.34 -3.37
C THR A 170 1.54 12.52 -4.63
N PRO A 171 1.05 11.27 -4.67
CA PRO A 171 0.98 10.51 -5.90
C PRO A 171 0.28 11.30 -6.98
N SER A 172 0.84 11.31 -8.19
CA SER A 172 0.26 12.03 -9.31
C SER A 172 -0.37 11.09 -10.33
N PRO A 173 -1.39 11.51 -11.07
CA PRO A 173 -1.93 10.71 -12.16
C PRO A 173 -0.87 10.28 -13.17
N ARG A 174 0.12 11.15 -13.42
CA ARG A 174 1.24 10.85 -14.31
C ARG A 174 2.13 9.74 -13.78
N HIS A 175 2.37 9.67 -12.45
CA HIS A 175 3.11 8.57 -11.84
C HIS A 175 2.44 7.23 -12.15
N TYR A 176 1.15 7.14 -11.93
CA TYR A 176 0.42 5.90 -12.18
C TYR A 176 0.38 5.54 -13.66
N ALA A 177 0.09 6.49 -14.55
CA ALA A 177 -0.05 6.25 -15.98
C ALA A 177 1.28 5.94 -16.68
N GLU A 178 2.37 6.62 -16.30
CA GLU A 178 3.63 6.60 -17.06
C GLU A 178 4.76 5.82 -16.38
N ILE A 179 4.67 5.57 -15.06
CA ILE A 179 5.66 4.77 -14.32
C ILE A 179 5.01 3.46 -13.86
N PHE A 180 3.99 3.55 -13.01
CA PHE A 180 3.43 2.37 -12.35
C PHE A 180 2.73 1.41 -13.33
N ASN A 181 2.06 1.94 -14.33
CA ASN A 181 1.36 1.17 -15.38
C ASN A 181 2.31 0.44 -16.33
N ARG A 182 3.61 0.64 -16.24
CA ARG A 182 4.58 0.02 -17.14
C ARG A 182 5.27 -1.17 -16.48
N THR A 183 5.65 -2.12 -17.32
CA THR A 183 6.66 -3.11 -16.96
C THR A 183 8.05 -2.49 -17.10
N THR A 184 8.98 -2.88 -16.24
CA THR A 184 10.39 -2.53 -16.43
C THR A 184 10.97 -3.16 -17.70
N ALA A 185 12.16 -2.74 -18.11
CA ALA A 185 12.87 -3.35 -19.24
C ALA A 185 13.12 -4.87 -19.04
N LYS A 186 13.07 -5.37 -17.81
CA LYS A 186 13.19 -6.80 -17.47
C LYS A 186 11.85 -7.54 -17.39
N GLY A 187 10.74 -6.84 -17.67
CA GLY A 187 9.40 -7.43 -17.65
C GLY A 187 8.75 -7.49 -16.27
N ASN A 188 9.35 -6.83 -15.25
CA ASN A 188 8.80 -6.82 -13.90
C ASN A 188 7.78 -5.69 -13.72
N PHE A 189 6.81 -5.87 -12.82
CA PHE A 189 5.84 -4.87 -12.45
C PHE A 189 5.26 -5.13 -11.06
N LEU A 190 4.56 -4.14 -10.52
CA LEU A 190 3.88 -4.22 -9.23
C LEU A 190 2.38 -4.01 -9.41
N THR A 191 1.59 -4.48 -8.46
CA THR A 191 0.13 -4.43 -8.49
C THR A 191 -0.47 -3.58 -7.38
N ILE A 192 0.33 -3.23 -6.36
CA ILE A 192 -0.12 -2.47 -5.19
C ILE A 192 0.69 -1.19 -5.07
N ASP A 193 0.02 -0.06 -4.88
CA ASP A 193 0.56 1.15 -4.24
C ASP A 193 0.03 1.25 -2.81
N SER A 194 0.83 1.78 -1.89
CA SER A 194 0.45 2.04 -0.51
C SER A 194 1.02 3.38 -0.06
N SER A 195 0.56 4.45 -0.73
CA SER A 195 1.10 5.81 -0.56
C SER A 195 0.04 6.84 -0.16
N VAL A 196 -1.22 6.44 -0.05
CA VAL A 196 -2.34 7.27 0.41
C VAL A 196 -2.62 6.98 1.88
N PHE A 197 -2.92 8.01 2.67
CA PHE A 197 -3.27 7.84 4.07
C PHE A 197 -4.78 7.88 4.30
N ASN A 198 -5.30 6.90 5.02
CA ASN A 198 -6.69 6.91 5.51
C ASN A 198 -6.78 7.71 6.81
N LEU A 199 -7.56 8.77 6.78
CA LEU A 199 -7.87 9.61 7.92
C LEU A 199 -9.24 9.23 8.50
N LEU A 200 -9.26 8.69 9.70
CA LEU A 200 -10.51 8.44 10.42
C LEU A 200 -10.99 9.72 11.09
N THR A 201 -12.28 10.02 10.95
CA THR A 201 -12.87 11.27 11.46
C THR A 201 -14.22 11.04 12.11
N PRO A 202 -14.69 11.98 12.97
CA PRO A 202 -16.02 11.92 13.58
C PRO A 202 -17.18 12.08 12.59
N ASN A 203 -16.88 12.34 11.31
CA ASN A 203 -17.91 12.46 10.26
C ASN A 203 -18.50 11.10 9.85
N ASP A 204 -17.85 10.00 10.24
CA ASP A 204 -18.35 8.65 9.98
C ASP A 204 -19.34 8.23 11.08
N PRO A 205 -20.64 8.06 10.75
CA PRO A 205 -21.65 7.69 11.73
C PRO A 205 -21.52 6.25 12.24
N GLU A 206 -20.75 5.40 11.59
CA GLU A 206 -20.49 4.02 12.03
C GLU A 206 -19.43 3.95 13.13
N LEU A 207 -18.62 4.99 13.28
CA LEU A 207 -17.52 4.99 14.24
C LEU A 207 -17.94 5.55 15.61
N PRO A 208 -17.71 4.81 16.69
CA PRO A 208 -17.87 5.32 18.06
C PRO A 208 -16.99 6.56 18.28
N ARG A 209 -17.59 7.60 18.89
CA ARG A 209 -16.94 8.88 19.07
C ARG A 209 -15.59 8.78 19.83
N GLU A 210 -15.50 7.90 20.81
CA GLU A 210 -14.31 7.68 21.62
C GLU A 210 -13.11 7.12 20.82
N LEU A 211 -13.34 6.57 19.63
CA LEU A 211 -12.24 6.12 18.76
C LEU A 211 -11.68 7.25 17.90
N VAL A 212 -12.48 8.24 17.57
CA VAL A 212 -12.13 9.29 16.59
C VAL A 212 -12.03 10.69 17.19
N VAL A 213 -12.33 10.83 18.48
CA VAL A 213 -12.25 12.10 19.24
C VAL A 213 -11.37 11.88 20.47
N ASP A 214 -10.46 12.80 20.74
CA ASP A 214 -9.62 12.82 21.94
C ASP A 214 -10.39 13.29 23.18
N ALA A 215 -9.78 13.14 24.36
CA ALA A 215 -10.37 13.53 25.63
C ALA A 215 -10.66 15.05 25.75
N ASP A 216 -9.98 15.86 24.95
CA ASP A 216 -10.20 17.32 24.85
C ASP A 216 -11.30 17.69 23.83
N GLY A 217 -11.94 16.70 23.20
CA GLY A 217 -13.01 16.90 22.26
C GLY A 217 -12.57 17.20 20.82
N GLN A 218 -11.26 17.13 20.52
CA GLN A 218 -10.73 17.37 19.19
C GLN A 218 -10.68 16.08 18.36
N ASP A 219 -10.66 16.22 17.04
CA ASP A 219 -10.52 15.10 16.11
C ASP A 219 -9.16 14.40 16.33
N ARG A 220 -9.20 13.15 16.82
CA ARG A 220 -8.03 12.36 17.23
C ARG A 220 -6.93 12.29 16.16
N PHE A 221 -7.29 12.09 14.91
CA PHE A 221 -6.34 11.86 13.84
C PHE A 221 -6.03 13.11 13.01
N ARG A 222 -6.90 14.11 13.00
CA ARG A 222 -6.69 15.35 12.23
C ARG A 222 -5.48 16.15 12.70
N LYS A 223 -5.10 16.03 13.98
CA LYS A 223 -3.88 16.65 14.53
C LYS A 223 -2.58 16.25 13.80
N TYR A 224 -2.60 15.11 13.12
CA TYR A 224 -1.44 14.59 12.38
C TYR A 224 -1.32 15.17 10.96
N LEU A 225 -2.34 15.81 10.44
CA LEU A 225 -2.24 16.47 9.15
C LEU A 225 -1.38 17.74 9.25
N PRO A 226 -0.52 18.01 8.24
CA PRO A 226 0.21 19.26 8.16
C PRO A 226 -0.77 20.44 8.02
N THR A 227 -0.53 21.51 8.78
CA THR A 227 -1.37 22.73 8.74
C THR A 227 -0.75 23.84 7.88
N ASP A 228 0.53 23.73 7.60
CA ASP A 228 1.38 24.79 7.04
C ASP A 228 2.04 24.41 5.71
N ARG A 229 1.72 23.24 5.17
CA ARG A 229 2.39 22.71 3.97
C ARG A 229 1.41 22.11 2.98
N THR A 230 1.93 21.94 1.79
CA THR A 230 1.34 21.09 0.79
C THR A 230 0.90 19.75 1.40
N PHE A 231 -0.23 19.50 1.19
CA PHE A 231 -1.11 18.44 1.43
C PHE A 231 -0.47 17.03 1.37
N VAL A 232 -0.79 16.25 2.33
CA VAL A 232 -0.58 14.80 2.31
C VAL A 232 -1.73 14.16 1.53
N ASN A 233 -1.44 13.19 0.70
CA ASN A 233 -2.46 12.46 -0.02
C ASN A 233 -3.28 11.61 0.98
N THR A 234 -4.54 11.99 1.17
CA THR A 234 -5.42 11.35 2.14
C THR A 234 -6.77 10.96 1.53
N ILE A 235 -7.32 9.87 2.06
CA ILE A 235 -8.73 9.48 1.89
C ILE A 235 -9.39 9.47 3.26
N GLU A 236 -10.65 9.88 3.37
CA GLU A 236 -11.33 10.00 4.65
C GLU A 236 -12.29 8.81 4.89
N ASN A 237 -12.18 8.17 6.06
CA ASN A 237 -13.08 7.11 6.54
C ASN A 237 -13.23 5.90 5.59
N TYR A 238 -12.20 5.63 4.80
CA TYR A 238 -12.23 4.58 3.81
C TYR A 238 -11.01 3.63 3.95
N PRO A 239 -10.97 2.76 4.96
CA PRO A 239 -9.87 1.84 5.21
C PRO A 239 -9.95 0.58 4.33
N TYR A 240 -10.30 0.72 3.07
CA TYR A 240 -10.43 -0.41 2.14
C TYR A 240 -9.45 -0.26 1.00
N PRO A 241 -8.90 -1.38 0.49
CA PRO A 241 -8.23 -1.36 -0.80
C PRO A 241 -9.17 -0.91 -1.91
N TYR A 242 -8.67 -0.12 -2.85
CA TYR A 242 -9.43 0.31 -4.01
C TYR A 242 -8.55 0.37 -5.26
N VAL A 243 -9.18 0.24 -6.42
CA VAL A 243 -8.44 0.32 -7.69
C VAL A 243 -8.30 1.76 -8.12
N LEU A 244 -7.07 2.16 -8.34
CA LEU A 244 -6.71 3.50 -8.74
C LEU A 244 -6.62 3.58 -10.27
N GLY A 245 -7.71 4.04 -10.90
CA GLY A 245 -7.78 4.25 -12.35
C GLY A 245 -7.66 3.00 -13.19
N GLY A 246 -7.91 1.80 -12.65
CA GLY A 246 -7.68 0.53 -13.33
C GLY A 246 -6.20 0.15 -13.45
N LEU A 247 -5.28 0.84 -12.73
CA LEU A 247 -3.84 0.67 -12.87
C LEU A 247 -3.22 -0.20 -11.78
N CYS A 248 -3.66 -0.02 -10.55
CA CYS A 248 -3.15 -0.72 -9.38
C CYS A 248 -4.18 -0.72 -8.26
N TRP A 249 -3.97 -1.61 -7.29
CA TRP A 249 -4.60 -1.50 -5.98
C TRP A 249 -3.91 -0.43 -5.15
N GLU A 250 -4.68 0.44 -4.52
CA GLU A 250 -4.20 1.28 -3.42
C GLU A 250 -4.60 0.64 -2.10
N PHE A 251 -3.62 0.40 -1.23
CA PHE A 251 -3.82 -0.05 0.14
C PHE A 251 -3.56 1.12 1.08
N PRO A 252 -4.61 1.84 1.52
CA PRO A 252 -4.42 3.05 2.30
C PRO A 252 -3.70 2.80 3.61
N CYS A 253 -2.69 3.62 3.90
CA CYS A 253 -1.97 3.58 5.16
C CYS A 253 -2.80 4.19 6.28
N VAL A 254 -2.68 3.66 7.48
CA VAL A 254 -3.32 4.28 8.64
C VAL A 254 -2.59 5.56 9.08
N MET A 255 -3.35 6.60 9.44
CA MET A 255 -2.82 7.78 10.09
C MET A 255 -2.83 7.56 11.62
N PRO A 256 -1.71 7.91 12.33
CA PRO A 256 -0.44 8.43 11.82
C PRO A 256 0.58 7.32 11.46
N SER A 257 1.57 7.67 10.60
CA SER A 257 2.86 6.96 10.63
C SER A 257 3.64 7.32 11.90
N ASP A 258 4.65 6.54 12.25
CA ASP A 258 5.52 6.86 13.39
C ASP A 258 6.31 8.16 13.17
N TRP A 259 6.68 8.46 11.90
CA TRP A 259 7.35 9.71 11.55
C TRP A 259 6.47 10.93 11.80
N VAL A 260 5.21 10.88 11.34
CA VAL A 260 4.26 11.97 11.60
C VAL A 260 4.00 12.13 13.09
N ALA A 261 3.81 11.00 13.79
CA ALA A 261 3.53 11.00 15.22
C ALA A 261 4.67 11.63 16.03
N GLN A 262 5.94 11.28 15.74
CA GLN A 262 7.07 11.83 16.49
C GLN A 262 7.25 13.34 16.29
N HIS A 263 6.88 13.87 15.13
CA HIS A 263 6.90 15.31 14.88
C HIS A 263 5.81 16.07 15.65
N ARG A 264 4.69 15.43 15.92
CA ARG A 264 3.57 16.04 16.64
C ARG A 264 3.67 15.89 18.16
N GLN A 265 4.21 14.79 18.66
CA GLN A 265 4.16 14.44 20.07
C GLN A 265 5.42 13.81 20.62
N GLN A 266 6.55 13.96 19.95
CA GLN A 266 7.87 13.37 20.26
C GLN A 266 7.97 11.86 19.98
N SER A 267 9.21 11.42 19.78
CA SER A 267 9.53 10.01 19.56
C SER A 267 9.11 9.15 20.76
N ASN A 268 8.65 7.96 20.47
CA ASN A 268 8.26 6.95 21.46
C ASN A 268 7.11 7.35 22.40
N ASN A 269 6.34 8.36 22.04
CA ASN A 269 5.21 8.80 22.85
C ASN A 269 4.14 7.68 22.94
N PRO A 270 3.66 7.32 24.14
CA PRO A 270 2.63 6.30 24.32
C PRO A 270 1.29 6.65 23.64
N VAL A 271 1.01 7.94 23.41
CA VAL A 271 -0.20 8.38 22.66
C VAL A 271 -0.19 7.84 21.24
N THR A 272 0.97 7.70 20.60
CA THR A 272 1.07 7.10 19.27
C THR A 272 0.45 5.70 19.22
N VAL A 273 0.78 4.86 20.20
CA VAL A 273 0.23 3.50 20.28
C VAL A 273 -1.25 3.52 20.65
N SER A 274 -1.66 4.43 21.52
CA SER A 274 -3.07 4.61 21.85
C SER A 274 -3.90 4.98 20.62
N ASP A 275 -3.40 5.87 19.79
CA ASP A 275 -4.05 6.27 18.55
C ASP A 275 -4.05 5.14 17.50
N TRP A 276 -2.96 4.38 17.39
CA TRP A 276 -2.93 3.18 16.54
C TRP A 276 -3.96 2.13 16.98
N LYS A 277 -4.11 1.89 18.29
CA LYS A 277 -5.13 0.98 18.83
C LYS A 277 -6.54 1.45 18.50
N ALA A 278 -6.81 2.74 18.66
CA ALA A 278 -8.10 3.33 18.30
C ALA A 278 -8.38 3.21 16.79
N ALA A 279 -7.37 3.45 15.96
CA ALA A 279 -7.49 3.29 14.51
C ALA A 279 -7.72 1.83 14.10
N LEU A 280 -7.07 0.87 14.77
CA LEU A 280 -7.30 -0.55 14.55
C LEU A 280 -8.72 -0.95 14.93
N ASP A 281 -9.19 -0.52 16.09
CA ASP A 281 -10.56 -0.79 16.55
C ASP A 281 -11.61 -0.25 15.56
N ALA A 282 -11.39 0.97 15.06
CA ALA A 282 -12.22 1.57 14.03
C ALA A 282 -12.15 0.78 12.69
N THR A 283 -10.96 0.31 12.31
CA THR A 283 -10.78 -0.51 11.12
C THR A 283 -11.52 -1.85 11.22
N VAL A 284 -11.54 -2.47 12.40
CA VAL A 284 -12.31 -3.70 12.64
C VAL A 284 -13.81 -3.46 12.50
N ILE A 285 -14.32 -2.34 13.03
CA ILE A 285 -15.74 -1.95 12.86
C ILE A 285 -16.07 -1.76 11.37
N LYS A 286 -15.16 -1.12 10.64
CA LYS A 286 -15.32 -0.89 9.19
C LYS A 286 -15.07 -2.14 8.35
N ARG A 287 -14.55 -3.23 8.91
CA ARG A 287 -14.14 -4.44 8.19
C ARG A 287 -13.14 -4.15 7.07
N GLY A 288 -12.10 -3.39 7.40
CA GLY A 288 -11.12 -2.87 6.45
C GLY A 288 -9.73 -3.47 6.60
N VAL A 289 -8.77 -2.76 6.03
CA VAL A 289 -7.33 -3.05 6.13
C VAL A 289 -6.65 -1.97 6.95
N PHE A 290 -5.93 -2.38 7.99
CA PHE A 290 -5.06 -1.55 8.80
C PHE A 290 -3.63 -1.69 8.29
N CYS A 291 -3.16 -0.75 7.47
CA CYS A 291 -1.82 -0.76 6.91
C CYS A 291 -0.93 0.22 7.68
N LEU A 292 -0.04 -0.28 8.55
CA LEU A 292 0.83 0.53 9.39
C LEU A 292 2.14 0.86 8.68
N VAL A 293 2.53 2.14 8.73
CA VAL A 293 3.84 2.65 8.31
C VAL A 293 4.69 2.92 9.54
N PHE A 294 5.86 2.29 9.66
CA PHE A 294 6.80 2.51 10.76
C PHE A 294 8.24 2.26 10.35
N HIS A 295 9.20 2.72 11.16
CA HIS A 295 10.62 2.72 10.85
C HIS A 295 11.49 2.31 12.04
N PRO A 296 12.70 1.75 11.84
CA PRO A 296 13.66 1.45 12.90
C PRO A 296 14.60 2.65 13.18
N HIS A 297 14.04 3.89 13.15
CA HIS A 297 14.83 5.13 13.25
C HIS A 297 14.77 5.79 14.64
N GLY A 298 14.18 5.09 15.63
CA GLY A 298 14.04 5.60 16.99
C GLY A 298 12.82 6.47 17.20
N TRP A 299 11.95 6.61 16.21
CA TRP A 299 10.68 7.34 16.30
C TRP A 299 9.64 6.56 17.08
N ILE A 300 9.70 5.23 16.94
CA ILE A 300 8.91 4.25 17.69
C ILE A 300 9.82 3.13 18.19
N ARG A 301 9.49 2.51 19.32
CA ARG A 301 10.16 1.29 19.81
C ARG A 301 9.44 0.05 19.32
N ASN A 302 10.20 -1.04 19.18
CA ASN A 302 9.63 -2.34 18.80
C ASN A 302 8.61 -2.87 19.82
N GLU A 303 8.81 -2.59 21.13
CA GLU A 303 7.86 -2.96 22.19
C GLU A 303 6.50 -2.27 22.01
N GLN A 304 6.49 -1.06 21.43
CA GLN A 304 5.26 -0.33 21.14
C GLN A 304 4.48 -0.95 19.97
N VAL A 305 5.19 -1.45 18.97
CA VAL A 305 4.57 -2.23 17.87
C VAL A 305 4.07 -3.58 18.42
N VAL A 306 4.83 -4.23 19.30
CA VAL A 306 4.38 -5.46 19.99
C VAL A 306 3.11 -5.20 20.81
N ASP A 307 3.01 -4.05 21.50
CA ASP A 307 1.81 -3.67 22.27
C ASP A 307 0.57 -3.48 21.36
N LEU A 308 0.73 -2.97 20.16
CA LEU A 308 -0.35 -2.92 19.15
C LEU A 308 -0.75 -4.34 18.72
N ILE A 309 0.21 -5.23 18.47
CA ILE A 309 -0.07 -6.63 18.10
C ILE A 309 -0.78 -7.38 19.25
N GLU A 310 -0.36 -7.13 20.50
CA GLU A 310 -1.05 -7.68 21.67
C GLU A 310 -2.50 -7.20 21.76
N HIS A 311 -2.74 -5.92 21.52
CA HIS A 311 -4.09 -5.37 21.50
C HIS A 311 -4.96 -6.05 20.43
N ALA A 312 -4.44 -6.20 19.21
CA ALA A 312 -5.14 -6.92 18.15
C ALA A 312 -5.49 -8.35 18.56
N ALA A 313 -4.50 -9.08 19.10
CA ALA A 313 -4.67 -10.49 19.46
C ALA A 313 -5.61 -10.69 20.67
N THR A 314 -5.55 -9.81 21.68
CA THR A 314 -6.33 -9.96 22.91
C THR A 314 -7.75 -9.42 22.77
N LYS A 315 -7.93 -8.30 22.11
CA LYS A 315 -9.24 -7.65 21.97
C LYS A 315 -10.08 -8.27 20.85
N HIS A 316 -9.45 -8.55 19.72
CA HIS A 316 -10.16 -8.99 18.52
C HIS A 316 -9.97 -10.49 18.21
N GLY A 317 -8.87 -11.09 18.69
CA GLY A 317 -8.60 -12.51 18.47
C GLY A 317 -8.58 -12.88 16.98
N LYS A 318 -9.34 -13.91 16.60
CA LYS A 318 -9.40 -14.39 15.21
C LYS A 318 -10.10 -13.45 14.22
N LYS A 319 -10.76 -12.40 14.70
CA LYS A 319 -11.37 -11.38 13.82
C LYS A 319 -10.35 -10.52 13.10
N VAL A 320 -9.10 -10.51 13.58
CA VAL A 320 -7.99 -9.79 12.96
C VAL A 320 -6.93 -10.76 12.47
N LYS A 321 -6.53 -10.62 11.22
CA LYS A 321 -5.50 -11.44 10.60
C LYS A 321 -4.32 -10.57 10.16
N PHE A 322 -3.11 -11.01 10.50
CA PHE A 322 -1.89 -10.36 10.04
C PHE A 322 -1.47 -10.97 8.71
N LEU A 323 -1.28 -10.14 7.69
CA LEU A 323 -0.90 -10.54 6.34
C LEU A 323 0.21 -9.63 5.80
N THR A 324 1.00 -10.13 4.86
CA THR A 324 1.82 -9.30 3.99
C THR A 324 0.95 -8.66 2.91
N PHE A 325 1.48 -7.68 2.16
CA PHE A 325 0.77 -7.12 1.00
C PHE A 325 0.38 -8.20 -0.01
N HIS A 326 1.29 -9.13 -0.28
CA HIS A 326 1.04 -10.21 -1.22
C HIS A 326 -0.18 -11.05 -0.80
N GLU A 327 -0.20 -11.49 0.44
CA GLU A 327 -1.29 -12.31 0.98
C GLU A 327 -2.61 -11.54 1.12
N ALA A 328 -2.54 -10.25 1.38
CA ALA A 328 -3.72 -9.41 1.50
C ALA A 328 -4.36 -9.09 0.15
N GLN A 329 -3.60 -9.20 -0.94
CA GLN A 329 -4.11 -9.04 -2.30
C GLN A 329 -4.83 -10.31 -2.80
N GLU A 330 -4.36 -11.51 -2.41
CA GLU A 330 -4.97 -12.81 -2.76
C GLU A 330 -6.33 -13.04 -2.08
#